data_68988c754003985a3256041c4ffc8ea4
#
_entry.id   68988c754003985a3256041c4ffc8ea4
#
_cell.length_a   1.000
_cell.length_b   1.000
_cell.length_c   1.000
_cell.angle_alpha   90.00
_cell.angle_beta   90.00
_cell.angle_gamma   90.00
#
_symmetry.space_group_name_H-M   'P 1'
#
loop_
_entity.id
_entity.type
_entity.pdbx_description
1 polymer ?
#
loop_
_entity_poly.entity_id
_entity_poly.type
_entity_poly.pdbx_seq_one_letter_code
_entity_poly.pdbx_strand_id
1 'polypeptide(L)'
;TAVKVFKNSPAQEAGMLPGDILYKVEDIEATGEDLSLLVSDHIRGEEGTKVHLTVYRQSTDEYVEMDVERRMVENPTVEYEMLENKAGYISLSSFEEVSSEQFKSAVDDLASKGMDKLIIDLRNNGGGVVQAAKDIADYLLPDGKTIVSFKGKGIDDSVYTSDDGHEVDVPIILLVNGESASASEVLTGALKDNAWATIVGEKTFGKGIAQGIFNLPDGSGLKLTTAYYY
;
A
#
# COMPACT_ATOMS: atom_id res chain seq x y z
N THR A 1 -16.34 2.33 13.57
CA THR A 1 -15.19 2.43 14.49
C THR A 1 -13.94 2.79 13.72
N ALA A 2 -13.13 3.75 14.21
CA ALA A 2 -11.82 4.08 13.67
C ALA A 2 -10.85 2.93 13.98
N VAL A 3 -10.52 2.13 12.98
CA VAL A 3 -9.61 0.99 13.14
C VAL A 3 -8.16 1.47 13.25
N LYS A 4 -7.79 2.47 12.43
CA LYS A 4 -6.46 3.07 12.40
C LYS A 4 -6.60 4.58 12.19
N VAL A 5 -5.75 5.36 12.83
CA VAL A 5 -5.62 6.81 12.62
C VAL A 5 -4.21 7.05 12.09
N PHE A 6 -4.11 7.60 10.88
CA PHE A 6 -2.81 7.80 10.25
C PHE A 6 -2.03 8.92 10.91
N LYS A 7 -0.73 8.72 11.04
CA LYS A 7 0.19 9.73 11.59
C LYS A 7 0.21 10.97 10.69
N ASN A 8 0.22 12.15 11.31
CA ASN A 8 0.16 13.43 10.62
C ASN A 8 -1.11 13.65 9.77
N SER A 9 -2.17 12.88 10.02
CA SER A 9 -3.46 13.08 9.37
C SER A 9 -4.28 14.15 10.10
N PRO A 10 -5.21 14.84 9.41
CA PRO A 10 -6.14 15.77 10.04
C PRO A 10 -6.95 15.16 11.19
N ALA A 11 -7.31 13.89 11.06
CA ALA A 11 -8.01 13.16 12.13
C ALA A 11 -7.14 13.01 13.38
N GLN A 12 -5.84 12.68 13.23
CA GLN A 12 -4.92 12.62 14.34
C GLN A 12 -4.71 14.00 14.98
N GLU A 13 -4.53 15.03 14.16
CA GLU A 13 -4.33 16.42 14.61
C GLU A 13 -5.56 16.93 15.39
N ALA A 14 -6.76 16.51 14.99
CA ALA A 14 -7.99 16.81 15.69
C ALA A 14 -8.20 15.98 16.98
N GLY A 15 -7.31 15.01 17.26
CA GLY A 15 -7.36 14.20 18.48
C GLY A 15 -8.14 12.89 18.38
N MET A 16 -8.44 12.41 17.16
CA MET A 16 -9.04 11.10 16.95
C MET A 16 -8.08 9.98 17.37
N LEU A 17 -8.59 8.95 18.01
CA LEU A 17 -7.82 7.78 18.44
C LEU A 17 -8.35 6.49 17.79
N PRO A 18 -7.49 5.48 17.59
CA PRO A 18 -7.95 4.14 17.26
C PRO A 18 -8.94 3.62 18.33
N GLY A 19 -10.04 3.02 17.88
CA GLY A 19 -11.13 2.58 18.76
C GLY A 19 -12.26 3.59 18.94
N ASP A 20 -12.10 4.85 18.57
CA ASP A 20 -13.18 5.83 18.57
C ASP A 20 -14.32 5.38 17.65
N ILE A 21 -15.55 5.47 18.13
CA ILE A 21 -16.75 5.10 17.37
C ILE A 21 -17.41 6.38 16.86
N LEU A 22 -17.52 6.53 15.55
CA LEU A 22 -18.23 7.65 14.94
C LEU A 22 -19.69 7.64 15.39
N TYR A 23 -20.11 8.69 16.08
CA TYR A 23 -21.46 8.87 16.59
C TYR A 23 -22.27 9.88 15.76
N LYS A 24 -21.67 11.03 15.41
CA LYS A 24 -22.29 12.04 14.54
C LYS A 24 -21.29 12.60 13.54
N VAL A 25 -21.82 13.02 12.39
CA VAL A 25 -21.15 13.85 11.40
C VAL A 25 -22.04 15.09 11.21
N GLU A 26 -21.55 16.25 11.57
CA GLU A 26 -22.38 17.46 11.71
C GLU A 26 -23.61 17.14 12.58
N ASP A 27 -24.81 17.40 12.12
CA ASP A 27 -26.07 17.11 12.83
C ASP A 27 -26.62 15.69 12.57
N ILE A 28 -25.94 14.86 11.78
CA ILE A 28 -26.39 13.54 11.34
C ILE A 28 -25.88 12.46 12.29
N GLU A 29 -26.76 11.68 12.89
CA GLU A 29 -26.37 10.49 13.67
C GLU A 29 -25.90 9.37 12.75
N ALA A 30 -24.72 8.80 13.02
CA ALA A 30 -24.14 7.73 12.21
C ALA A 30 -24.82 6.36 12.43
N THR A 31 -25.63 6.23 13.47
CA THR A 31 -26.31 4.98 13.83
C THR A 31 -27.43 4.65 12.83
N GLY A 32 -27.28 3.53 12.12
CA GLY A 32 -28.28 3.08 11.13
C GLY A 32 -28.07 3.64 9.72
N GLU A 33 -27.12 4.55 9.52
CA GLU A 33 -26.76 5.08 8.21
C GLU A 33 -25.76 4.16 7.47
N ASP A 34 -25.82 4.21 6.14
CA ASP A 34 -24.77 3.58 5.32
C ASP A 34 -23.47 4.38 5.47
N LEU A 35 -22.46 3.73 6.04
CA LEU A 35 -21.16 4.38 6.31
C LEU A 35 -20.51 4.92 5.03
N SER A 36 -20.67 4.24 3.89
CA SER A 36 -20.07 4.68 2.63
C SER A 36 -20.70 5.97 2.14
N LEU A 37 -22.03 6.07 2.23
CA LEU A 37 -22.76 7.29 1.90
C LEU A 37 -22.47 8.41 2.89
N LEU A 38 -22.43 8.12 4.19
CA LEU A 38 -22.08 9.10 5.21
C LEU A 38 -20.68 9.69 4.97
N VAL A 39 -19.74 8.85 4.59
CA VAL A 39 -18.37 9.29 4.25
C VAL A 39 -18.34 10.11 2.96
N SER A 40 -18.98 9.64 1.88
CA SER A 40 -18.94 10.32 0.58
C SER A 40 -19.63 11.68 0.61
N ASP A 41 -20.77 11.78 1.28
CA ASP A 41 -21.66 12.92 1.17
C ASP A 41 -21.45 13.97 2.27
N HIS A 42 -20.90 13.56 3.42
CA HIS A 42 -20.81 14.44 4.60
C HIS A 42 -19.38 14.56 5.17
N ILE A 43 -18.56 13.50 5.16
CA ILE A 43 -17.18 13.60 5.68
C ILE A 43 -16.25 14.16 4.60
N ARG A 44 -16.28 13.61 3.37
CA ARG A 44 -15.53 14.15 2.25
C ARG A 44 -16.06 15.52 1.86
N GLY A 45 -15.22 16.35 1.25
CA GLY A 45 -15.60 17.68 0.78
C GLY A 45 -14.41 18.46 0.26
N GLU A 46 -14.61 19.75 0.03
CA GLU A 46 -13.59 20.65 -0.49
C GLU A 46 -12.41 20.77 0.46
N GLU A 47 -11.20 20.69 -0.09
CA GLU A 47 -9.94 20.81 0.67
C GLU A 47 -9.87 22.17 1.40
N GLY A 48 -9.36 22.15 2.63
CA GLY A 48 -9.28 23.32 3.50
C GLY A 48 -10.55 23.60 4.29
N THR A 49 -11.68 22.96 3.97
CA THR A 49 -12.90 23.06 4.80
C THR A 49 -12.82 22.10 6.00
N LYS A 50 -13.69 22.30 6.99
CA LYS A 50 -13.77 21.44 8.17
C LYS A 50 -15.03 20.64 8.17
N VAL A 51 -15.00 19.48 8.81
CA VAL A 51 -16.15 18.68 9.19
C VAL A 51 -16.18 18.50 10.69
N HIS A 52 -17.33 18.72 11.30
CA HIS A 52 -17.54 18.50 12.72
C HIS A 52 -17.92 17.03 12.96
N LEU A 53 -17.14 16.35 13.80
CA LEU A 53 -17.36 14.95 14.16
C LEU A 53 -17.59 14.82 15.65
N THR A 54 -18.55 14.01 16.04
CA THR A 54 -18.70 13.51 17.42
C THR A 54 -18.37 12.02 17.40
N VAL A 55 -17.42 11.62 18.23
CA VAL A 55 -17.05 10.21 18.42
C VAL A 55 -17.33 9.78 19.86
N TYR A 56 -17.72 8.53 20.06
CA TYR A 56 -17.78 7.92 21.37
C TYR A 56 -16.46 7.20 21.65
N ARG A 57 -15.77 7.61 22.69
CA ARG A 57 -14.48 7.07 23.13
C ARG A 57 -14.68 6.09 24.27
N GLN A 58 -14.60 4.80 23.99
CA GLN A 58 -14.85 3.74 24.97
C GLN A 58 -13.85 3.77 26.14
N SER A 59 -12.61 4.20 25.91
CA SER A 59 -11.57 4.23 26.95
C SER A 59 -11.83 5.21 28.07
N THR A 60 -12.59 6.29 27.82
CA THR A 60 -12.95 7.32 28.78
C THR A 60 -14.45 7.38 29.08
N ASP A 61 -15.26 6.59 28.34
CA ASP A 61 -16.73 6.61 28.40
C ASP A 61 -17.35 7.99 28.12
N GLU A 62 -16.77 8.70 27.12
CA GLU A 62 -17.13 10.09 26.81
C GLU A 62 -17.42 10.26 25.31
N TYR A 63 -18.28 11.25 25.01
CA TYR A 63 -18.40 11.79 23.66
C TYR A 63 -17.39 12.90 23.47
N VAL A 64 -16.59 12.81 22.41
CA VAL A 64 -15.55 13.77 22.05
C VAL A 64 -15.95 14.44 20.75
N GLU A 65 -16.03 15.76 20.77
CA GLU A 65 -16.28 16.59 19.58
C GLU A 65 -14.96 17.06 19.00
N MET A 66 -14.86 17.07 17.67
CA MET A 66 -13.66 17.51 16.98
C MET A 66 -13.98 18.09 15.61
N ASP A 67 -13.25 19.15 15.23
CA ASP A 67 -13.27 19.72 13.89
C ASP A 67 -12.10 19.17 13.10
N VAL A 68 -12.38 18.38 12.09
CA VAL A 68 -11.35 17.75 11.23
C VAL A 68 -11.25 18.51 9.94
N GLU A 69 -10.07 19.04 9.63
CA GLU A 69 -9.81 19.72 8.37
C GLU A 69 -9.80 18.71 7.21
N ARG A 70 -10.51 19.04 6.13
CA ARG A 70 -10.47 18.25 4.90
C ARG A 70 -9.22 18.60 4.11
N ARG A 71 -8.32 17.65 3.98
CA ARG A 71 -7.16 17.76 3.10
C ARG A 71 -6.85 16.39 2.48
N MET A 72 -6.08 16.41 1.40
CA MET A 72 -5.59 15.16 0.82
C MET A 72 -4.77 14.41 1.87
N VAL A 73 -5.19 13.21 2.21
CA VAL A 73 -4.47 12.31 3.12
C VAL A 73 -3.87 11.20 2.28
N GLU A 74 -2.56 11.18 2.17
CA GLU A 74 -1.87 10.04 1.59
C GLU A 74 -2.06 8.84 2.52
N ASN A 75 -2.60 7.76 1.99
CA ASN A 75 -2.70 6.52 2.73
C ASN A 75 -1.30 5.89 2.80
N PRO A 76 -0.65 5.86 3.98
CA PRO A 76 0.66 5.24 4.06
C PRO A 76 0.52 3.73 3.86
N THR A 77 1.11 3.24 2.78
CA THR A 77 1.17 1.82 2.46
C THR A 77 2.44 1.17 2.99
N VAL A 78 3.41 2.00 3.38
CA VAL A 78 4.73 1.59 3.88
C VAL A 78 4.88 2.01 5.33
N GLU A 79 5.18 1.04 6.19
CA GLU A 79 5.63 1.26 7.57
C GLU A 79 7.03 0.68 7.72
N TYR A 80 7.91 1.36 8.45
CA TYR A 80 9.29 0.90 8.59
C TYR A 80 9.88 1.26 9.93
N GLU A 81 10.86 0.46 10.34
CA GLU A 81 11.64 0.71 11.54
C GLU A 81 13.05 0.09 11.43
N MET A 82 13.98 0.63 12.20
CA MET A 82 15.27 0.01 12.41
C MET A 82 15.16 -0.95 13.58
N LEU A 83 15.32 -2.25 13.31
CA LEU A 83 15.37 -3.29 14.33
C LEU A 83 16.77 -3.36 14.98
N GLU A 84 16.87 -4.19 16.03
CA GLU A 84 18.16 -4.53 16.62
C GLU A 84 19.13 -5.09 15.57
N ASN A 85 20.43 -4.95 15.82
CA ASN A 85 21.49 -5.44 14.92
C ASN A 85 21.45 -4.83 13.50
N LYS A 86 21.01 -3.58 13.38
CA LYS A 86 20.98 -2.82 12.11
C LYS A 86 20.16 -3.46 10.99
N ALA A 87 19.15 -4.24 11.32
CA ALA A 87 18.21 -4.75 10.35
C ALA A 87 17.12 -3.69 10.09
N GLY A 88 17.02 -3.21 8.86
CA GLY A 88 15.88 -2.44 8.40
C GLY A 88 14.68 -3.38 8.21
N TYR A 89 13.51 -3.00 8.72
CA TYR A 89 12.25 -3.69 8.49
C TYR A 89 11.30 -2.75 7.78
N ILE A 90 10.75 -3.20 6.66
CA ILE A 90 9.75 -2.47 5.88
C ILE A 90 8.55 -3.38 5.67
N SER A 91 7.38 -2.96 6.14
CA SER A 91 6.09 -3.61 5.86
C SER A 91 5.35 -2.82 4.78
N LEU A 92 4.92 -3.51 3.73
CA LEU A 92 4.15 -2.95 2.62
C LEU A 92 2.76 -3.59 2.63
N SER A 93 1.73 -2.82 2.96
CA SER A 93 0.35 -3.32 3.14
C SER A 93 -0.42 -3.48 1.83
N SER A 94 -0.13 -2.65 0.83
CA SER A 94 -0.69 -2.70 -0.53
C SER A 94 0.25 -1.99 -1.50
N PHE A 95 0.05 -2.19 -2.80
CA PHE A 95 0.73 -1.44 -3.84
C PHE A 95 -0.21 -0.37 -4.41
N GLU A 96 0.02 0.88 -4.02
CA GLU A 96 -0.63 2.07 -4.55
C GLU A 96 0.36 2.92 -5.36
N GLU A 97 -0.09 3.95 -6.04
CA GLU A 97 0.79 4.83 -6.84
C GLU A 97 1.91 5.47 -6.00
N VAL A 98 1.62 5.79 -4.73
CA VAL A 98 2.57 6.40 -3.78
C VAL A 98 3.54 5.40 -3.15
N SER A 99 3.31 4.10 -3.29
CA SER A 99 4.05 3.06 -2.54
C SER A 99 5.53 3.02 -2.90
N SER A 100 5.88 3.24 -4.15
CA SER A 100 7.28 3.23 -4.60
C SER A 100 8.08 4.37 -3.96
N GLU A 101 7.54 5.58 -3.94
CA GLU A 101 8.22 6.73 -3.32
C GLU A 101 8.33 6.57 -1.81
N GLN A 102 7.27 6.07 -1.15
CA GLN A 102 7.30 5.79 0.29
C GLN A 102 8.34 4.71 0.61
N PHE A 103 8.44 3.67 -0.22
CA PHE A 103 9.41 2.59 -0.05
C PHE A 103 10.85 3.09 -0.22
N LYS A 104 11.14 3.84 -1.29
CA LYS A 104 12.45 4.45 -1.54
C LYS A 104 12.88 5.33 -0.38
N SER A 105 12.00 6.23 0.07
CA SER A 105 12.26 7.10 1.22
C SER A 105 12.54 6.31 2.50
N ALA A 106 11.83 5.20 2.72
CA ALA A 106 12.07 4.33 3.88
C ALA A 106 13.44 3.66 3.83
N VAL A 107 13.84 3.14 2.66
CA VAL A 107 15.16 2.53 2.46
C VAL A 107 16.27 3.56 2.67
N ASP A 108 16.13 4.75 2.09
CA ASP A 108 17.13 5.83 2.22
C ASP A 108 17.31 6.27 3.69
N ASP A 109 16.20 6.41 4.41
CA ASP A 109 16.25 6.76 5.85
C ASP A 109 16.93 5.64 6.67
N LEU A 110 16.59 4.38 6.41
CA LEU A 110 17.22 3.23 7.08
C LEU A 110 18.72 3.12 6.72
N ALA A 111 19.08 3.34 5.47
CA ALA A 111 20.46 3.35 5.01
C ALA A 111 21.26 4.47 5.71
N SER A 112 20.67 5.68 5.83
CA SER A 112 21.30 6.80 6.53
C SER A 112 21.55 6.51 8.02
N LYS A 113 20.75 5.62 8.62
CA LYS A 113 20.89 5.13 10.00
C LYS A 113 21.85 3.95 10.13
N GLY A 114 22.46 3.52 9.02
CA GLY A 114 23.48 2.46 8.99
C GLY A 114 22.89 1.06 8.93
N MET A 115 21.74 0.88 8.26
CA MET A 115 21.21 -0.43 7.91
C MET A 115 22.24 -1.28 7.15
N ASP A 116 22.43 -2.53 7.56
CA ASP A 116 23.33 -3.49 6.92
C ASP A 116 22.63 -4.76 6.42
N LYS A 117 21.32 -4.85 6.56
CA LYS A 117 20.41 -5.90 6.03
C LYS A 117 18.97 -5.40 6.02
N LEU A 118 18.15 -5.90 5.11
CA LEU A 118 16.79 -5.45 4.91
C LEU A 118 15.81 -6.62 4.98
N ILE A 119 14.72 -6.43 5.71
CA ILE A 119 13.56 -7.33 5.76
C ILE A 119 12.39 -6.59 5.11
N ILE A 120 11.81 -7.16 4.06
CA ILE A 120 10.61 -6.66 3.40
C ILE A 120 9.46 -7.61 3.72
N ASP A 121 8.37 -7.09 4.27
CA ASP A 121 7.21 -7.89 4.65
C ASP A 121 6.03 -7.64 3.71
N LEU A 122 5.69 -8.64 2.91
CA LEU A 122 4.54 -8.69 2.01
C LEU A 122 3.45 -9.64 2.49
N ARG A 123 3.51 -10.12 3.71
CA ARG A 123 2.45 -10.97 4.25
C ARG A 123 1.14 -10.18 4.31
N ASN A 124 0.04 -10.83 3.92
CA ASN A 124 -1.31 -10.24 3.82
C ASN A 124 -1.44 -9.09 2.80
N ASN A 125 -0.46 -8.92 1.91
CA ASN A 125 -0.51 -7.92 0.85
C ASN A 125 -1.07 -8.54 -0.44
N GLY A 126 -2.33 -8.27 -0.75
CA GLY A 126 -3.03 -8.76 -1.95
C GLY A 126 -2.57 -8.16 -3.28
N GLY A 127 -1.53 -7.32 -3.27
CA GLY A 127 -1.01 -6.65 -4.45
C GLY A 127 -1.56 -5.22 -4.61
N GLY A 128 -1.84 -4.85 -5.84
CA GLY A 128 -2.31 -3.51 -6.24
C GLY A 128 -1.71 -3.06 -7.55
N VAL A 129 -1.19 -1.84 -7.60
CA VAL A 129 -0.59 -1.23 -8.80
C VAL A 129 0.72 -1.92 -9.17
N VAL A 130 0.72 -2.64 -10.30
CA VAL A 130 1.91 -3.39 -10.77
C VAL A 130 3.09 -2.46 -11.08
N GLN A 131 2.81 -1.22 -11.52
CA GLN A 131 3.88 -0.24 -11.76
C GLN A 131 4.68 0.04 -10.48
N ALA A 132 4.01 0.21 -9.34
CA ALA A 132 4.70 0.43 -8.06
C ALA A 132 5.61 -0.76 -7.67
N ALA A 133 5.18 -2.00 -7.95
CA ALA A 133 6.02 -3.18 -7.71
C ALA A 133 7.24 -3.21 -8.64
N LYS A 134 7.08 -2.78 -9.90
CA LYS A 134 8.19 -2.65 -10.85
C LYS A 134 9.18 -1.59 -10.40
N ASP A 135 8.71 -0.42 -9.98
CA ASP A 135 9.56 0.69 -9.54
C ASP A 135 10.32 0.35 -8.25
N ILE A 136 9.72 -0.45 -7.36
CA ILE A 136 10.41 -0.97 -6.17
C ILE A 136 11.44 -2.03 -6.55
N ALA A 137 11.11 -2.94 -7.48
CA ALA A 137 12.06 -3.95 -7.94
C ALA A 137 13.25 -3.32 -8.67
N ASP A 138 13.01 -2.32 -9.51
CA ASP A 138 13.99 -1.53 -10.21
C ASP A 138 14.98 -0.85 -9.25
N TYR A 139 14.45 -0.20 -8.23
CA TYR A 139 15.23 0.46 -7.17
C TYR A 139 16.11 -0.51 -6.35
N LEU A 140 15.67 -1.77 -6.18
CA LEU A 140 16.38 -2.78 -5.40
C LEU A 140 17.42 -3.54 -6.20
N LEU A 141 17.17 -3.79 -7.49
CA LEU A 141 17.97 -4.66 -8.34
C LEU A 141 19.09 -3.86 -9.06
N PRO A 142 20.23 -4.47 -9.32
CA PRO A 142 21.21 -3.87 -10.24
C PRO A 142 20.65 -3.78 -11.65
N ASP A 143 21.22 -2.89 -12.46
CA ASP A 143 20.83 -2.64 -13.84
C ASP A 143 20.79 -3.92 -14.71
N GLY A 144 19.82 -3.95 -15.63
CA GLY A 144 19.64 -4.99 -16.63
C GLY A 144 19.01 -6.30 -16.14
N LYS A 145 18.46 -6.34 -14.93
CA LYS A 145 17.78 -7.53 -14.40
C LYS A 145 16.31 -7.59 -14.85
N THR A 146 15.85 -8.76 -15.25
CA THR A 146 14.42 -8.95 -15.58
C THR A 146 13.57 -8.81 -14.32
N ILE A 147 12.59 -7.92 -14.36
CA ILE A 147 11.60 -7.72 -13.30
C ILE A 147 10.37 -8.59 -13.56
N VAL A 148 9.78 -8.47 -14.74
CA VAL A 148 8.59 -9.22 -15.13
C VAL A 148 8.43 -9.22 -16.66
N SER A 149 7.88 -10.29 -17.19
CA SER A 149 7.42 -10.32 -18.60
C SER A 149 5.92 -10.58 -18.68
N PHE A 150 5.29 -10.01 -19.71
CA PHE A 150 3.87 -10.17 -19.99
C PHE A 150 3.70 -10.87 -21.32
N LYS A 151 2.85 -11.89 -21.37
CA LYS A 151 2.48 -12.57 -22.59
C LYS A 151 0.96 -12.75 -22.65
N GLY A 152 0.37 -12.47 -23.79
CA GLY A 152 -1.08 -12.59 -23.95
C GLY A 152 -1.52 -12.67 -25.39
N LYS A 153 -2.75 -13.14 -25.59
CA LYS A 153 -3.34 -13.19 -26.92
C LYS A 153 -3.74 -11.78 -27.38
N GLY A 154 -3.16 -11.29 -28.47
CA GLY A 154 -3.48 -10.00 -29.07
C GLY A 154 -2.77 -8.79 -28.40
N ILE A 155 -1.77 -9.06 -27.61
CA ILE A 155 -0.81 -8.05 -27.13
C ILE A 155 0.61 -8.49 -27.54
N ASP A 156 1.50 -7.52 -27.74
CA ASP A 156 2.91 -7.81 -27.93
C ASP A 156 3.52 -8.29 -26.60
N ASP A 157 4.38 -9.29 -26.66
CA ASP A 157 5.16 -9.72 -25.51
C ASP A 157 6.04 -8.56 -25.03
N SER A 158 6.00 -8.28 -23.76
CA SER A 158 6.81 -7.22 -23.17
C SER A 158 7.63 -7.74 -21.99
N VAL A 159 8.88 -7.27 -21.88
CA VAL A 159 9.80 -7.57 -20.79
C VAL A 159 10.19 -6.26 -20.14
N TYR A 160 10.09 -6.21 -18.83
CA TYR A 160 10.54 -5.08 -18.03
C TYR A 160 11.81 -5.48 -17.30
N THR A 161 12.82 -4.62 -17.41
CA THR A 161 14.13 -4.78 -16.78
C THR A 161 14.43 -3.59 -15.90
N SER A 162 15.27 -3.77 -14.90
CA SER A 162 15.80 -2.67 -14.08
C SER A 162 16.73 -1.79 -14.91
N ASP A 163 16.66 -0.48 -14.74
CA ASP A 163 17.41 0.51 -15.53
C ASP A 163 17.70 1.84 -14.80
N ASP A 164 17.33 2.00 -13.54
CA ASP A 164 17.54 3.25 -12.81
C ASP A 164 18.99 3.46 -12.35
N GLY A 165 19.83 2.42 -12.48
CA GLY A 165 21.23 2.44 -12.07
C GLY A 165 21.44 2.48 -10.56
N HIS A 166 20.41 2.22 -9.78
CA HIS A 166 20.44 2.09 -8.33
C HIS A 166 20.37 0.61 -7.94
N GLU A 167 20.97 0.28 -6.81
CA GLU A 167 20.86 -1.05 -6.20
C GLU A 167 20.96 -0.95 -4.68
N VAL A 168 20.27 -1.83 -3.99
CA VAL A 168 20.41 -1.96 -2.53
C VAL A 168 21.30 -3.16 -2.23
N ASP A 169 22.60 -2.90 -2.11
CA ASP A 169 23.64 -3.94 -1.90
C ASP A 169 23.76 -4.32 -0.41
N VAL A 170 22.67 -4.83 0.16
CA VAL A 170 22.65 -5.48 1.47
C VAL A 170 21.85 -6.78 1.39
N PRO A 171 22.12 -7.77 2.25
CA PRO A 171 21.29 -8.98 2.30
C PRO A 171 19.80 -8.66 2.51
N ILE A 172 18.94 -9.17 1.63
CA ILE A 172 17.48 -8.95 1.67
C ILE A 172 16.76 -10.25 2.03
N ILE A 173 15.83 -10.17 2.97
CA ILE A 173 14.83 -11.22 3.27
C ILE A 173 13.47 -10.67 2.89
N LEU A 174 12.69 -11.45 2.12
CA LEU A 174 11.33 -11.13 1.75
C LEU A 174 10.37 -12.11 2.43
N LEU A 175 9.45 -11.58 3.26
CA LEU A 175 8.44 -12.37 3.96
C LEU A 175 7.15 -12.42 3.14
N VAL A 176 6.62 -13.61 2.91
CA VAL A 176 5.41 -13.84 2.13
C VAL A 176 4.49 -14.87 2.77
N ASN A 177 3.19 -14.85 2.45
CA ASN A 177 2.22 -15.86 2.86
C ASN A 177 1.17 -16.11 1.76
N GLY A 178 0.16 -16.93 2.03
CA GLY A 178 -0.90 -17.28 1.09
C GLY A 178 -1.77 -16.09 0.62
N GLU A 179 -1.75 -14.96 1.33
CA GLU A 179 -2.44 -13.74 0.95
C GLU A 179 -1.57 -12.78 0.10
N SER A 180 -0.26 -13.07 -0.02
CA SER A 180 0.63 -12.31 -0.91
C SER A 180 0.29 -12.61 -2.36
N ALA A 181 -0.23 -11.63 -3.12
CA ALA A 181 -0.78 -11.85 -4.44
C ALA A 181 -0.43 -10.76 -5.47
N SER A 182 -0.50 -11.08 -6.76
CA SER A 182 -0.43 -10.11 -7.87
C SER A 182 0.87 -9.28 -7.85
N ALA A 183 0.82 -7.96 -7.61
CA ALA A 183 2.00 -7.09 -7.54
C ALA A 183 3.03 -7.57 -6.49
N SER A 184 2.58 -8.13 -5.35
CA SER A 184 3.46 -8.78 -4.38
C SER A 184 4.21 -9.97 -4.99
N GLU A 185 3.55 -10.73 -5.86
CA GLU A 185 4.19 -11.87 -6.53
C GLU A 185 5.15 -11.42 -7.62
N VAL A 186 4.88 -10.29 -8.29
CA VAL A 186 5.81 -9.67 -9.24
C VAL A 186 7.10 -9.28 -8.54
N LEU A 187 7.01 -8.54 -7.42
CA LEU A 187 8.20 -8.17 -6.65
C LEU A 187 8.94 -9.40 -6.09
N THR A 188 8.18 -10.38 -5.57
CA THR A 188 8.76 -11.63 -5.05
C THR A 188 9.49 -12.41 -6.13
N GLY A 189 8.88 -12.55 -7.32
CA GLY A 189 9.48 -13.23 -8.48
C GLY A 189 10.76 -12.53 -8.95
N ALA A 190 10.69 -11.20 -9.12
CA ALA A 190 11.83 -10.40 -9.53
C ALA A 190 13.05 -10.58 -8.61
N LEU A 191 12.85 -10.47 -7.30
CA LEU A 191 13.95 -10.61 -6.36
C LEU A 191 14.44 -12.05 -6.21
N LYS A 192 13.53 -13.04 -6.27
CA LYS A 192 13.87 -14.46 -6.17
C LYS A 192 14.66 -14.95 -7.38
N ASP A 193 14.15 -14.68 -8.58
CA ASP A 193 14.70 -15.26 -9.82
C ASP A 193 16.04 -14.62 -10.20
N ASN A 194 16.28 -13.39 -9.75
CA ASN A 194 17.61 -12.76 -9.83
C ASN A 194 18.53 -13.14 -8.64
N ALA A 195 18.10 -14.02 -7.72
CA ALA A 195 18.84 -14.41 -6.52
C ALA A 195 19.26 -13.21 -5.63
N TRP A 196 18.43 -12.15 -5.62
CA TRP A 196 18.70 -10.90 -4.91
C TRP A 196 18.13 -10.89 -3.48
N ALA A 197 17.12 -11.71 -3.20
CA ALA A 197 16.55 -11.86 -1.86
C ALA A 197 16.35 -13.34 -1.48
N THR A 198 16.41 -13.62 -0.17
CA THR A 198 15.95 -14.89 0.40
C THR A 198 14.46 -14.79 0.72
N ILE A 199 13.65 -15.65 0.09
CA ILE A 199 12.21 -15.70 0.33
C ILE A 199 11.92 -16.59 1.51
N VAL A 200 11.16 -16.10 2.49
CA VAL A 200 10.78 -16.81 3.71
C VAL A 200 9.26 -16.74 3.91
N GLY A 201 8.66 -17.86 4.21
CA GLY A 201 7.22 -17.95 4.50
C GLY A 201 6.53 -19.09 3.79
N GLU A 202 5.29 -18.86 3.37
CA GLU A 202 4.42 -19.85 2.73
C GLU A 202 4.30 -19.60 1.23
N LYS A 203 3.71 -20.56 0.52
CA LYS A 203 3.38 -20.39 -0.89
C LYS A 203 2.42 -19.21 -1.08
N THR A 204 2.76 -18.30 -1.99
CA THR A 204 1.92 -17.15 -2.35
C THR A 204 0.63 -17.57 -3.06
N PHE A 205 -0.28 -16.63 -3.24
CA PHE A 205 -1.62 -16.87 -3.80
C PHE A 205 -1.62 -17.54 -5.19
N GLY A 206 -0.70 -17.15 -6.07
CA GLY A 206 -0.59 -17.71 -7.43
C GLY A 206 -1.42 -16.97 -8.47
N LYS A 207 -1.61 -15.65 -8.33
CA LYS A 207 -2.30 -14.81 -9.31
C LYS A 207 -1.33 -14.36 -10.41
N GLY A 208 -1.09 -15.24 -11.38
CA GLY A 208 -0.21 -15.00 -12.53
C GLY A 208 -0.88 -14.33 -13.73
N ILE A 209 -1.90 -13.47 -13.50
CA ILE A 209 -2.69 -12.82 -14.58
C ILE A 209 -2.76 -11.32 -14.42
N ALA A 210 -2.65 -10.59 -15.55
CA ALA A 210 -2.96 -9.17 -15.66
C ALA A 210 -4.40 -8.97 -16.17
N GLN A 211 -5.10 -8.01 -15.58
CA GLN A 211 -6.47 -7.67 -15.92
C GLN A 211 -6.60 -6.21 -16.28
N GLY A 212 -7.21 -5.92 -17.42
CA GLY A 212 -7.61 -4.56 -17.80
C GLY A 212 -9.07 -4.29 -17.42
N ILE A 213 -9.34 -3.02 -17.07
CA ILE A 213 -10.70 -2.50 -16.89
C ILE A 213 -11.01 -1.60 -18.06
N PHE A 214 -12.10 -1.89 -18.77
CA PHE A 214 -12.55 -1.16 -19.95
C PHE A 214 -13.92 -0.55 -19.66
N ASN A 215 -14.01 0.78 -19.74
CA ASN A 215 -15.28 1.48 -19.62
C ASN A 215 -16.06 1.32 -20.93
N LEU A 216 -17.31 0.91 -20.81
CA LEU A 216 -18.21 0.75 -21.94
C LEU A 216 -19.06 2.01 -22.16
N PRO A 217 -19.60 2.23 -23.39
CA PRO A 217 -20.37 3.45 -23.74
C PRO A 217 -21.65 3.64 -22.92
N ASP A 218 -22.18 2.59 -22.33
CA ASP A 218 -23.37 2.62 -21.49
C ASP A 218 -23.07 2.94 -20.00
N GLY A 219 -21.78 3.25 -19.67
CA GLY A 219 -21.32 3.53 -18.32
C GLY A 219 -20.98 2.28 -17.49
N SER A 220 -21.17 1.08 -18.04
CA SER A 220 -20.73 -0.16 -17.39
C SER A 220 -19.21 -0.38 -17.57
N GLY A 221 -18.62 -1.25 -16.72
CA GLY A 221 -17.20 -1.63 -16.79
C GLY A 221 -17.03 -3.11 -17.11
N LEU A 222 -16.09 -3.41 -18.02
CA LEU A 222 -15.66 -4.77 -18.33
C LEU A 222 -14.27 -5.02 -17.72
N LYS A 223 -14.14 -6.01 -16.86
CA LYS A 223 -12.85 -6.49 -16.34
C LYS A 223 -12.47 -7.75 -17.10
N LEU A 224 -11.35 -7.71 -17.82
CA LEU A 224 -10.90 -8.78 -18.69
C LEU A 224 -9.44 -9.15 -18.41
N THR A 225 -9.13 -10.45 -18.36
CA THR A 225 -7.73 -10.91 -18.35
C THR A 225 -7.11 -10.69 -19.73
N THR A 226 -6.03 -9.91 -19.76
CA THR A 226 -5.35 -9.50 -20.99
C THR A 226 -3.98 -10.16 -21.17
N ALA A 227 -3.32 -10.55 -20.08
CA ALA A 227 -1.98 -11.17 -20.13
C ALA A 227 -1.72 -12.09 -18.95
N TYR A 228 -0.64 -12.86 -19.06
CA TYR A 228 -0.02 -13.62 -17.98
C TYR A 228 1.31 -13.00 -17.59
N TYR A 229 1.68 -13.09 -16.33
CA TYR A 229 3.00 -12.73 -15.79
C TYR A 229 3.95 -13.94 -15.89
N TYR A 230 5.20 -13.63 -16.21
CA TYR A 230 6.33 -14.57 -16.19
C TYR A 230 7.56 -13.91 -15.61
#